data_0a5ec8927c651013a0ba19220a798088
#
_entry.id   0a5ec8927c651013a0ba19220a798088
#
_cell.length_a   1.000
_cell.length_b   1.000
_cell.length_c   1.000
_cell.angle_alpha   90.00
_cell.angle_beta   90.00
_cell.angle_gamma   90.00
#
_symmetry.space_group_name_H-M   'P 1'
#
loop_
_entity.id
_entity.type
_entity.pdbx_description
1 polymer ?
#
loop_
_entity_poly.entity_id
_entity_poly.type
_entity_poly.pdbx_seq_one_letter_code
_entity_poly.pdbx_strand_id
1 'polypeptide(L)'
;FIINGAERVIVNQIVRSPGVYFKDEQDKNGRRTYNASVIPNRGAWLKFETDKNDLLHVRVDKTRKINAHVLMRAMGLSDNDVIDKLRHPEYYKKSIDAANEEGISSEDQALLELYKKLRPGEPPSVSGGQQLLQSRFFDPKRYDLGRVGRYKINKKLRLTIPDNVRTLTHEDVLSTIDYLIN
;
A
#
# COMPACT_ATOMS: atom_id res chain seq x y z
N PHE A 1 -12.94 -25.85 -22.82
CA PHE A 1 -13.11 -24.73 -23.75
C PHE A 1 -12.44 -25.07 -25.09
N ILE A 2 -13.06 -24.66 -26.18
CA ILE A 2 -12.46 -24.79 -27.51
C ILE A 2 -12.00 -23.39 -27.95
N ILE A 3 -10.69 -23.23 -28.15
CA ILE A 3 -10.09 -21.97 -28.56
C ILE A 3 -9.26 -22.22 -29.81
N ASN A 4 -9.60 -21.56 -30.93
CA ASN A 4 -8.95 -21.75 -32.24
C ASN A 4 -8.93 -23.23 -32.69
N GLY A 5 -10.02 -23.97 -32.44
CA GLY A 5 -10.16 -25.38 -32.80
C GLY A 5 -9.41 -26.37 -31.87
N ALA A 6 -8.72 -25.91 -30.84
CA ALA A 6 -8.03 -26.75 -29.85
C ALA A 6 -8.78 -26.82 -28.53
N GLU A 7 -8.91 -28.01 -27.97
CA GLU A 7 -9.45 -28.19 -26.62
C GLU A 7 -8.48 -27.65 -25.57
N ARG A 8 -8.98 -26.80 -24.68
CA ARG A 8 -8.20 -26.12 -23.62
C ARG A 8 -8.91 -26.29 -22.28
N VAL A 9 -8.13 -26.43 -21.22
CA VAL A 9 -8.60 -26.47 -19.83
C VAL A 9 -7.97 -25.29 -19.07
N ILE A 10 -8.79 -24.61 -18.25
CA ILE A 10 -8.28 -23.62 -17.30
C ILE A 10 -7.76 -24.38 -16.09
N VAL A 11 -6.45 -24.26 -15.84
CA VAL A 11 -5.81 -24.88 -14.67
C VAL A 11 -6.06 -23.98 -13.45
N ASN A 12 -6.56 -24.57 -12.38
CA ASN A 12 -6.69 -23.88 -11.09
C ASN A 12 -5.32 -23.47 -10.56
N GLN A 13 -5.19 -22.21 -10.16
CA GLN A 13 -3.96 -21.71 -9.55
C GLN A 13 -4.19 -21.47 -8.07
N ILE A 14 -3.22 -21.90 -7.25
CA ILE A 14 -3.20 -21.59 -5.82
C ILE A 14 -2.68 -20.17 -5.65
N VAL A 15 -3.51 -19.29 -5.07
CA VAL A 15 -3.14 -17.92 -4.73
C VAL A 15 -3.05 -17.75 -3.22
N ARG A 16 -2.27 -16.75 -2.77
CA ARG A 16 -2.19 -16.42 -1.36
C ARG A 16 -3.55 -15.90 -0.86
N SER A 17 -3.98 -16.35 0.31
CA SER A 17 -5.22 -15.87 0.93
C SER A 17 -5.15 -14.36 1.19
N PRO A 18 -6.28 -13.62 1.08
CA PRO A 18 -6.33 -12.21 1.44
C PRO A 18 -5.88 -11.96 2.88
N GLY A 19 -5.24 -10.81 3.13
CA GLY A 19 -4.76 -10.43 4.46
C GLY A 19 -3.50 -9.58 4.41
N VAL A 20 -2.90 -9.33 5.56
CA VAL A 20 -1.60 -8.66 5.68
C VAL A 20 -0.51 -9.66 6.05
N TYR A 21 0.63 -9.58 5.38
CA TYR A 21 1.77 -10.47 5.55
C TYR A 21 3.04 -9.66 5.75
N PHE A 22 3.78 -10.01 6.77
CA PHE A 22 5.06 -9.42 7.10
C PHE A 22 6.18 -10.42 6.81
N LYS A 23 7.30 -9.92 6.29
CA LYS A 23 8.47 -10.73 5.98
C LYS A 23 9.73 -9.89 6.23
N ASP A 24 10.73 -10.49 6.84
CA ASP A 24 12.09 -9.98 6.87
C ASP A 24 12.92 -10.67 5.77
N GLU A 25 13.78 -9.93 5.15
CA GLU A 25 14.73 -10.41 4.15
C GLU A 25 16.11 -9.88 4.49
N GLN A 26 17.12 -10.73 4.31
CA GLN A 26 18.51 -10.33 4.48
C GLN A 26 19.14 -10.07 3.11
N ASP A 27 19.73 -8.90 2.94
CA ASP A 27 20.44 -8.57 1.71
C ASP A 27 21.79 -9.31 1.63
N LYS A 28 22.48 -9.18 0.49
CA LYS A 28 23.78 -9.82 0.25
C LYS A 28 24.88 -9.37 1.23
N ASN A 29 24.66 -8.23 1.92
CA ASN A 29 25.58 -7.63 2.89
C ASN A 29 25.22 -7.98 4.33
N GLY A 30 24.24 -8.87 4.53
CA GLY A 30 23.76 -9.25 5.86
C GLY A 30 22.80 -8.27 6.52
N ARG A 31 22.40 -7.19 5.85
CA ARG A 31 21.47 -6.20 6.39
C ARG A 31 20.03 -6.70 6.27
N ARG A 32 19.26 -6.58 7.33
CA ARG A 32 17.84 -6.94 7.33
C ARG A 32 17.02 -5.81 6.73
N THR A 33 16.11 -6.16 5.86
CA THR A 33 15.06 -5.30 5.32
C THR A 33 13.71 -5.93 5.63
N TYR A 34 12.73 -5.12 5.92
CA TYR A 34 11.40 -5.56 6.31
C TYR A 34 10.40 -5.18 5.24
N ASN A 35 9.46 -6.07 5.00
CA ASN A 35 8.37 -5.78 4.08
C ASN A 35 7.03 -6.24 4.62
N ALA A 36 5.97 -5.50 4.27
CA ALA A 36 4.59 -5.83 4.56
C ALA A 36 3.80 -5.83 3.26
N SER A 37 2.96 -6.83 3.06
CA SER A 37 2.11 -6.93 1.87
C SER A 37 0.66 -7.04 2.29
N VAL A 38 -0.16 -6.08 1.88
CA VAL A 38 -1.61 -6.13 2.01
C VAL A 38 -2.16 -6.71 0.72
N ILE A 39 -2.76 -7.89 0.80
CA ILE A 39 -3.28 -8.65 -0.33
C ILE A 39 -4.80 -8.69 -0.22
N PRO A 40 -5.53 -8.06 -1.15
CA PRO A 40 -6.98 -8.17 -1.21
C PRO A 40 -7.43 -9.48 -1.87
N ASN A 41 -8.70 -9.81 -1.72
CA ASN A 41 -9.34 -10.85 -2.53
C ASN A 41 -9.50 -10.41 -3.99
N ARG A 42 -9.79 -9.12 -4.20
CA ARG A 42 -9.87 -8.46 -5.51
C ARG A 42 -9.34 -7.05 -5.39
N GLY A 43 -8.46 -6.65 -6.32
CA GLY A 43 -7.90 -5.31 -6.40
C GLY A 43 -6.39 -5.26 -6.33
N ALA A 44 -5.85 -4.06 -6.15
CA ALA A 44 -4.42 -3.80 -6.15
C ALA A 44 -3.74 -4.28 -4.86
N TRP A 45 -2.57 -4.88 -5.00
CA TRP A 45 -1.72 -5.21 -3.87
C TRP A 45 -0.97 -3.96 -3.40
N LEU A 46 -0.85 -3.81 -2.10
CA LEU A 46 -0.07 -2.75 -1.48
C LEU A 46 1.10 -3.38 -0.73
N LYS A 47 2.33 -3.06 -1.15
CA LYS A 47 3.53 -3.58 -0.53
C LYS A 47 4.36 -2.44 0.05
N PHE A 48 4.61 -2.48 1.35
CA PHE A 48 5.55 -1.61 2.04
C PHE A 48 6.90 -2.32 2.17
N GLU A 49 7.99 -1.61 1.97
CA GLU A 49 9.34 -2.16 2.12
C GLU A 49 10.31 -1.09 2.63
N THR A 50 11.15 -1.46 3.59
CA THR A 50 12.25 -0.63 4.05
C THR A 50 13.43 -0.79 3.10
N ASP A 51 14.17 0.30 2.86
CA ASP A 51 15.39 0.26 2.08
C ASP A 51 16.65 0.21 2.98
N LYS A 52 17.82 0.24 2.36
CA LYS A 52 19.12 0.24 3.05
C LYS A 52 19.37 1.50 3.91
N ASN A 53 18.62 2.57 3.72
CA ASN A 53 18.70 3.83 4.45
C ASN A 53 17.62 3.96 5.53
N ASP A 54 16.85 2.88 5.77
CA ASP A 54 15.70 2.83 6.64
C ASP A 54 14.53 3.72 6.17
N LEU A 55 14.50 4.07 4.88
CA LEU A 55 13.39 4.76 4.26
C LEU A 55 12.27 3.77 3.95
N LEU A 56 11.05 4.15 4.30
CA LEU A 56 9.88 3.34 3.98
C LEU A 56 9.34 3.71 2.61
N HIS A 57 9.28 2.72 1.75
CA HIS A 57 8.70 2.82 0.41
C HIS A 57 7.44 1.99 0.29
N VAL A 58 6.59 2.39 -0.64
CA VAL A 58 5.38 1.65 -1.00
C VAL A 58 5.37 1.35 -2.49
N ARG A 59 4.83 0.18 -2.84
CA ARG A 59 4.50 -0.20 -4.22
C ARG A 59 3.03 -0.58 -4.31
N VAL A 60 2.39 -0.10 -5.34
CA VAL A 60 1.04 -0.52 -5.73
C VAL A 60 1.20 -1.51 -6.88
N ASP A 61 0.82 -2.76 -6.65
CA ASP A 61 1.05 -3.87 -7.60
C ASP A 61 2.54 -4.01 -7.99
N LYS A 62 2.85 -3.97 -9.28
CA LYS A 62 4.20 -4.06 -9.83
C LYS A 62 4.80 -2.70 -10.21
N THR A 63 4.26 -1.60 -9.69
CA THR A 63 4.73 -0.26 -10.02
C THR A 63 6.08 0.08 -9.38
N ARG A 64 6.64 1.25 -9.77
CA ARG A 64 7.88 1.77 -9.17
C ARG A 64 7.66 2.11 -7.68
N LYS A 65 8.73 2.07 -6.92
CA LYS A 65 8.73 2.50 -5.51
C LYS A 65 8.34 3.97 -5.39
N ILE A 66 7.51 4.26 -4.41
CA ILE A 66 7.09 5.60 -4.01
C ILE A 66 7.43 5.72 -2.53
N ASN A 67 7.87 6.89 -2.07
CA ASN A 67 8.01 7.12 -0.64
C ASN A 67 6.65 6.89 0.06
N ALA A 68 6.63 6.12 1.14
CA ALA A 68 5.40 5.79 1.82
C ALA A 68 4.65 7.02 2.34
N HIS A 69 5.37 8.07 2.74
CA HIS A 69 4.75 9.31 3.21
C HIS A 69 4.04 10.08 2.10
N VAL A 70 4.51 9.99 0.86
CA VAL A 70 3.80 10.54 -0.31
C VAL A 70 2.43 9.87 -0.48
N LEU A 71 2.33 8.55 -0.27
CA LEU A 71 1.04 7.88 -0.29
C LEU A 71 0.14 8.36 0.86
N MET A 72 0.68 8.55 2.07
CA MET A 72 -0.10 9.05 3.22
C MET A 72 -0.68 10.44 2.95
N ARG A 73 0.16 11.37 2.44
CA ARG A 73 -0.31 12.70 2.05
C ARG A 73 -1.34 12.66 0.92
N ALA A 74 -1.14 11.82 -0.08
CA ALA A 74 -2.12 11.62 -1.16
C ALA A 74 -3.45 11.05 -0.65
N MET A 75 -3.46 10.34 0.48
CA MET A 75 -4.67 9.90 1.18
C MET A 75 -5.30 10.97 2.08
N GLY A 76 -4.76 12.20 2.10
CA GLY A 76 -5.25 13.31 2.92
C GLY A 76 -4.82 13.26 4.38
N LEU A 77 -3.79 12.46 4.73
CA LEU A 77 -3.24 12.39 6.08
C LEU A 77 -2.13 13.44 6.24
N SER A 78 -2.23 14.25 7.30
CA SER A 78 -1.17 15.18 7.68
C SER A 78 0.00 14.45 8.34
N ASP A 79 1.15 15.11 8.44
CA ASP A 79 2.34 14.59 9.10
C ASP A 79 2.02 14.23 10.57
N ASN A 80 1.23 15.07 11.25
CA ASN A 80 0.81 14.83 12.63
C ASN A 80 -0.12 13.62 12.74
N ASP A 81 -1.09 13.46 11.82
CA ASP A 81 -1.99 12.31 11.82
C ASP A 81 -1.23 10.98 11.74
N VAL A 82 -0.13 10.97 10.97
CA VAL A 82 0.73 9.80 10.85
C VAL A 82 1.59 9.61 12.10
N ILE A 83 2.25 10.66 12.58
CA ILE A 83 3.14 10.61 13.75
C ILE A 83 2.39 10.18 15.00
N ASP A 84 1.20 10.74 15.26
CA ASP A 84 0.41 10.45 16.46
C ASP A 84 -0.12 9.01 16.52
N LYS A 85 -0.18 8.32 15.39
CA LYS A 85 -0.63 6.92 15.30
C LYS A 85 0.49 5.90 15.41
N LEU A 86 1.75 6.33 15.26
CA LEU A 86 2.91 5.44 15.30
C LEU A 86 3.48 5.36 16.71
N ARG A 87 3.79 4.15 17.19
CA ARG A 87 4.44 3.92 18.48
C ARG A 87 5.90 4.37 18.49
N HIS A 88 6.55 4.31 17.32
CA HIS A 88 7.95 4.67 17.12
C HIS A 88 8.10 5.66 15.94
N PRO A 89 7.59 6.90 16.09
CA PRO A 89 7.61 7.88 14.99
C PRO A 89 9.02 8.28 14.55
N GLU A 90 10.03 8.10 15.41
CA GLU A 90 11.44 8.40 15.11
C GLU A 90 11.96 7.61 13.90
N TYR A 91 11.51 6.37 13.70
CA TYR A 91 11.89 5.55 12.55
C TYR A 91 11.20 6.00 11.25
N TYR A 92 10.06 6.67 11.38
CA TYR A 92 9.29 7.14 10.21
C TYR A 92 9.68 8.56 9.76
N LYS A 93 10.27 9.37 10.65
CA LYS A 93 10.66 10.77 10.36
C LYS A 93 11.51 10.91 9.11
N LYS A 94 12.46 10.01 8.89
CA LYS A 94 13.27 9.99 7.67
C LYS A 94 12.44 9.96 6.37
N SER A 95 11.31 9.24 6.38
CA SER A 95 10.42 9.19 5.21
C SER A 95 9.65 10.49 5.00
N ILE A 96 9.33 11.22 6.08
CA ILE A 96 8.74 12.56 6.02
C ILE A 96 9.76 13.55 5.45
N ASP A 97 10.99 13.56 6.00
CA ASP A 97 12.06 14.47 5.58
C ASP A 97 12.41 14.24 4.10
N ALA A 98 12.54 12.98 3.67
CA ALA A 98 12.79 12.65 2.28
C ALA A 98 11.66 13.12 1.33
N ALA A 99 10.38 13.04 1.75
CA ALA A 99 9.27 13.56 0.96
C ALA A 99 9.32 15.09 0.84
N ASN A 100 9.72 15.78 1.91
CA ASN A 100 9.90 17.24 1.91
C ASN A 100 11.08 17.67 1.03
N GLU A 101 12.20 16.95 1.06
CA GLU A 101 13.37 17.18 0.20
C GLU A 101 13.04 16.99 -1.28
N GLU A 102 12.15 16.05 -1.61
CA GLU A 102 11.60 15.85 -2.97
C GLU A 102 10.61 16.95 -3.39
N GLY A 103 10.34 17.93 -2.52
CA GLY A 103 9.41 19.04 -2.77
C GLY A 103 7.94 18.62 -2.70
N ILE A 104 7.63 17.50 -2.08
CA ILE A 104 6.27 16.98 -1.96
C ILE A 104 5.76 17.27 -0.54
N SER A 105 5.31 18.50 -0.29
CA SER A 105 4.87 18.96 1.03
C SER A 105 3.35 19.07 1.18
N SER A 106 2.58 18.95 0.08
CA SER A 106 1.13 19.08 0.08
C SER A 106 0.43 17.84 -0.50
N GLU A 107 -0.86 17.70 -0.20
CA GLU A 107 -1.70 16.66 -0.76
C GLU A 107 -1.73 16.68 -2.29
N ASP A 108 -1.88 17.88 -2.89
CA ASP A 108 -1.92 18.04 -4.34
C ASP A 108 -0.62 17.58 -5.02
N GLN A 109 0.53 17.95 -4.43
CA GLN A 109 1.84 17.50 -4.93
C GLN A 109 2.00 15.97 -4.79
N ALA A 110 1.53 15.42 -3.69
CA ALA A 110 1.56 13.97 -3.46
C ALA A 110 0.67 13.22 -4.47
N LEU A 111 -0.52 13.74 -4.77
CA LEU A 111 -1.43 13.17 -5.77
C LEU A 111 -0.84 13.22 -7.19
N LEU A 112 -0.18 14.33 -7.54
CA LEU A 112 0.51 14.46 -8.83
C LEU A 112 1.66 13.46 -8.96
N GLU A 113 2.48 13.32 -7.92
CA GLU A 113 3.59 12.36 -7.94
C GLU A 113 3.10 10.91 -7.97
N LEU A 114 2.06 10.59 -7.19
CA LEU A 114 1.42 9.29 -7.22
C LEU A 114 0.89 8.96 -8.63
N TYR A 115 0.23 9.92 -9.28
CA TYR A 115 -0.29 9.75 -10.64
C TYR A 115 0.83 9.46 -11.64
N LYS A 116 1.93 10.24 -11.62
CA LYS A 116 3.11 10.01 -12.50
C LYS A 116 3.70 8.62 -12.33
N LYS A 117 3.78 8.12 -11.09
CA LYS A 117 4.34 6.78 -10.82
C LYS A 117 3.41 5.64 -11.23
N LEU A 118 2.10 5.83 -11.07
CA LEU A 118 1.09 4.80 -11.39
C LEU A 118 0.68 4.79 -12.86
N ARG A 119 0.75 5.95 -13.53
CA ARG A 119 0.42 6.11 -14.96
C ARG A 119 1.51 6.88 -15.72
N PRO A 120 2.69 6.27 -15.91
CA PRO A 120 3.75 6.92 -16.66
C PRO A 120 3.32 7.17 -18.12
N GLY A 121 3.55 8.40 -18.59
CA GLY A 121 3.20 8.80 -19.98
C GLY A 121 1.90 9.59 -20.11
N GLU A 122 1.06 9.64 -19.08
CA GLU A 122 -0.12 10.50 -19.04
C GLU A 122 0.19 11.83 -18.34
N PRO A 123 -0.38 12.98 -18.77
CA PRO A 123 -0.22 14.25 -18.06
C PRO A 123 -0.84 14.15 -16.66
N PRO A 124 -0.09 14.47 -15.60
CA PRO A 124 -0.59 14.35 -14.25
C PRO A 124 -1.61 15.45 -13.93
N SER A 125 -2.66 15.08 -13.19
CA SER A 125 -3.64 16.00 -12.64
C SER A 125 -4.03 15.60 -11.22
N VAL A 126 -4.36 16.57 -10.37
CA VAL A 126 -4.79 16.33 -8.99
C VAL A 126 -6.07 15.48 -8.97
N SER A 127 -7.07 15.87 -9.77
CA SER A 127 -8.33 15.13 -9.88
C SER A 127 -8.13 13.70 -10.40
N GLY A 128 -7.22 13.51 -11.36
CA GLY A 128 -6.84 12.18 -11.86
C GLY A 128 -6.17 11.34 -10.77
N GLY A 129 -5.30 11.94 -9.95
CA GLY A 129 -4.66 11.31 -8.80
C GLY A 129 -5.68 10.84 -7.77
N GLN A 130 -6.64 11.69 -7.40
CA GLN A 130 -7.73 11.37 -6.47
C GLN A 130 -8.60 10.23 -6.99
N GLN A 131 -9.04 10.32 -8.26
CA GLN A 131 -9.84 9.26 -8.88
C GLN A 131 -9.09 7.93 -8.94
N LEU A 132 -7.79 7.98 -9.25
CA LEU A 132 -6.96 6.79 -9.32
C LEU A 132 -6.83 6.13 -7.95
N LEU A 133 -6.54 6.90 -6.90
CA LEU A 133 -6.42 6.42 -5.52
C LEU A 133 -7.75 5.84 -5.04
N GLN A 134 -8.86 6.59 -5.24
CA GLN A 134 -10.20 6.17 -4.88
C GLN A 134 -10.57 4.84 -5.55
N SER A 135 -10.33 4.72 -6.86
CA SER A 135 -10.68 3.53 -7.61
C SER A 135 -9.81 2.30 -7.25
N ARG A 136 -8.56 2.52 -6.81
CA ARG A 136 -7.63 1.43 -6.51
C ARG A 136 -7.87 0.79 -5.15
N PHE A 137 -8.30 1.57 -4.13
CA PHE A 137 -8.32 1.11 -2.74
C PHE A 137 -9.66 1.31 -2.02
N PHE A 138 -10.48 2.28 -2.45
CA PHE A 138 -11.66 2.70 -1.71
C PHE A 138 -12.99 2.42 -2.45
N ASP A 139 -12.95 2.05 -3.72
CA ASP A 139 -14.15 1.67 -4.48
C ASP A 139 -14.48 0.18 -4.25
N PRO A 140 -15.63 -0.13 -3.60
CA PRO A 140 -16.02 -1.52 -3.33
C PRO A 140 -16.25 -2.36 -4.58
N LYS A 141 -16.46 -1.72 -5.75
CA LYS A 141 -16.59 -2.43 -7.03
C LYS A 141 -15.25 -2.93 -7.56
N ARG A 142 -14.14 -2.28 -7.19
CA ARG A 142 -12.80 -2.54 -7.70
C ARG A 142 -11.88 -3.15 -6.68
N TYR A 143 -12.08 -2.86 -5.40
CA TYR A 143 -11.27 -3.35 -4.29
C TYR A 143 -12.13 -4.07 -3.25
N ASP A 144 -11.75 -5.28 -2.89
CA ASP A 144 -12.46 -6.08 -1.89
C ASP A 144 -11.47 -6.97 -1.13
N LEU A 145 -11.31 -6.72 0.15
CA LEU A 145 -10.54 -7.58 1.06
C LEU A 145 -11.22 -8.94 1.27
N GLY A 146 -12.53 -9.02 1.04
CA GLY A 146 -13.34 -10.15 1.43
C GLY A 146 -13.47 -10.27 2.96
N ARG A 147 -14.35 -11.13 3.43
CA ARG A 147 -14.53 -11.37 4.89
C ARG A 147 -13.27 -11.95 5.53
N VAL A 148 -12.62 -12.88 4.84
CA VAL A 148 -11.40 -13.53 5.32
C VAL A 148 -10.24 -12.53 5.43
N GLY A 149 -10.07 -11.65 4.42
CA GLY A 149 -9.03 -10.62 4.42
C GLY A 149 -9.25 -9.62 5.54
N ARG A 150 -10.47 -9.09 5.71
CA ARG A 150 -10.80 -8.17 6.80
C ARG A 150 -10.54 -8.81 8.17
N TYR A 151 -11.03 -10.01 8.40
CA TYR A 151 -10.78 -10.75 9.64
C TYR A 151 -9.28 -10.93 9.93
N LYS A 152 -8.49 -11.34 8.94
CA LYS A 152 -7.05 -11.57 9.11
C LYS A 152 -6.29 -10.28 9.39
N ILE A 153 -6.63 -9.16 8.71
CA ILE A 153 -6.03 -7.86 8.95
C ILE A 153 -6.36 -7.39 10.37
N ASN A 154 -7.63 -7.40 10.75
CA ASN A 154 -8.07 -7.03 12.09
C ASN A 154 -7.34 -7.84 13.17
N LYS A 155 -7.29 -9.16 13.02
CA LYS A 155 -6.61 -10.05 13.97
C LYS A 155 -5.11 -9.77 14.05
N LYS A 156 -4.43 -9.57 12.91
CA LYS A 156 -2.98 -9.36 12.88
C LYS A 156 -2.58 -8.00 13.42
N LEU A 157 -3.33 -6.95 13.06
CA LEU A 157 -3.05 -5.57 13.43
C LEU A 157 -3.80 -5.11 14.70
N ARG A 158 -4.58 -6.00 15.33
CA ARG A 158 -5.42 -5.70 16.52
C ARG A 158 -6.41 -4.57 16.28
N LEU A 159 -7.03 -4.56 15.10
CA LEU A 159 -8.04 -3.60 14.70
C LEU A 159 -9.44 -4.10 15.02
N THR A 160 -10.38 -3.16 15.20
CA THR A 160 -11.80 -3.42 15.47
C THR A 160 -12.71 -2.92 14.34
N ILE A 161 -12.18 -2.87 13.12
CA ILE A 161 -12.95 -2.41 11.96
C ILE A 161 -14.07 -3.42 11.65
N PRO A 162 -15.32 -2.97 11.42
CA PRO A 162 -16.43 -3.87 11.14
C PRO A 162 -16.20 -4.78 9.92
N ASP A 163 -16.67 -6.02 9.99
CA ASP A 163 -16.48 -7.03 8.93
C ASP A 163 -17.14 -6.70 7.59
N ASN A 164 -18.10 -5.77 7.58
CA ASN A 164 -18.75 -5.28 6.37
C ASN A 164 -17.89 -4.21 5.64
N VAL A 165 -16.90 -3.61 6.31
CA VAL A 165 -15.93 -2.69 5.69
C VAL A 165 -14.86 -3.51 4.99
N ARG A 166 -15.02 -3.75 3.69
CA ARG A 166 -14.13 -4.62 2.91
C ARG A 166 -13.20 -3.88 1.95
N THR A 167 -13.29 -2.56 1.91
CA THR A 167 -12.30 -1.70 1.26
C THR A 167 -11.13 -1.42 2.21
N LEU A 168 -10.01 -0.93 1.67
CA LEU A 168 -8.90 -0.45 2.49
C LEU A 168 -9.36 0.77 3.31
N THR A 169 -8.79 0.94 4.51
CA THR A 169 -8.99 2.13 5.34
C THR A 169 -7.65 2.77 5.68
N HIS A 170 -7.66 4.05 6.07
CA HIS A 170 -6.46 4.74 6.56
C HIS A 170 -5.85 4.02 7.77
N GLU A 171 -6.71 3.48 8.64
CA GLU A 171 -6.28 2.75 9.82
C GLU A 171 -5.56 1.44 9.47
N ASP A 172 -6.00 0.72 8.43
CA ASP A 172 -5.30 -0.47 7.93
C ASP A 172 -3.87 -0.13 7.51
N VAL A 173 -3.72 0.98 6.78
CA VAL A 173 -2.42 1.41 6.24
C VAL A 173 -1.49 1.87 7.36
N LEU A 174 -1.97 2.75 8.24
CA LEU A 174 -1.20 3.26 9.38
C LEU A 174 -0.77 2.14 10.32
N SER A 175 -1.67 1.22 10.66
CA SER A 175 -1.36 0.09 11.53
C SER A 175 -0.42 -0.92 10.87
N THR A 176 -0.46 -1.05 9.54
CA THR A 176 0.51 -1.87 8.80
C THR A 176 1.90 -1.26 8.89
N ILE A 177 2.02 0.07 8.74
CA ILE A 177 3.28 0.80 8.87
C ILE A 177 3.79 0.70 10.32
N ASP A 178 2.93 0.97 11.30
CA ASP A 178 3.29 0.87 12.72
C ASP A 178 3.81 -0.52 13.09
N TYR A 179 3.15 -1.57 12.60
CA TYR A 179 3.60 -2.95 12.83
C TYR A 179 4.92 -3.27 12.12
N LEU A 180 5.19 -2.65 10.98
CA LEU A 180 6.40 -2.91 10.18
C LEU A 180 7.65 -2.28 10.80
N ILE A 181 7.52 -1.10 11.42
CA ILE A 181 8.63 -0.34 12.02
C ILE A 181 8.88 -0.70 13.49
N ASN A 182 8.06 -1.57 14.06
CA ASN A 182 8.08 -2.00 15.48
C ASN A 182 8.66 -3.42 15.60
#